data_a3db8a46ca6af6bd6f102cc4315fbe63
#
_entry.id   a3db8a46ca6af6bd6f102cc4315fbe63
#
_cell.length_a   1.000
_cell.length_b   1.000
_cell.length_c   1.000
_cell.angle_alpha   90.00
_cell.angle_beta   90.00
_cell.angle_gamma   90.00
#
_symmetry.space_group_name_H-M   'P 1'
#
loop_
_entity.id
_entity.type
_entity.pdbx_description
1 polymer ?
#
loop_
_entity_poly.entity_id
_entity_poly.type
_entity_poly.pdbx_seq_one_letter_code
_entity_poly.pdbx_strand_id
1 'polypeptide(L)'
;MLPGYMASATEIIAEGRQARAGGDLAAARSRYAAAAKIYRDRNDVLAYAHTIRHVADIYQQESNSGEAKPLYEESIELYRSNLNTKILDLANALRPYALLNEAQGNLELASKLWEEARQLYSSLRVQPGVFECDEHIRKLQQL
;
A
#
# COMPACT_ATOMS: atom_id res chain seq x y z
N MET A 1 16.63 11.74 -28.98
CA MET A 1 16.64 10.66 -28.00
C MET A 1 17.53 9.51 -28.47
N LEU A 2 18.37 9.01 -27.59
CA LEU A 2 19.25 7.89 -27.96
C LEU A 2 18.41 6.62 -28.17
N PRO A 3 18.70 5.84 -29.22
CA PRO A 3 18.02 4.57 -29.41
C PRO A 3 18.23 3.66 -28.20
N GLY A 4 17.17 3.03 -27.75
CA GLY A 4 17.21 2.13 -26.60
C GLY A 4 17.10 2.78 -25.22
N TYR A 5 16.96 4.11 -25.16
CA TYR A 5 16.72 4.76 -23.87
C TYR A 5 15.35 4.36 -23.32
N MET A 6 15.34 3.90 -22.07
CA MET A 6 14.12 3.61 -21.33
C MET A 6 14.22 4.24 -19.95
N ALA A 7 13.15 4.89 -19.51
CA ALA A 7 13.10 5.43 -18.18
C ALA A 7 13.21 4.31 -17.16
N SER A 8 13.97 4.53 -16.08
CA SER A 8 14.06 3.57 -14.98
C SER A 8 12.75 3.56 -14.18
N ALA A 9 12.54 2.47 -13.44
CA ALA A 9 11.38 2.39 -12.55
C ALA A 9 11.35 3.56 -11.56
N THR A 10 12.51 3.97 -11.04
CA THR A 10 12.64 5.09 -10.11
C THR A 10 12.20 6.40 -10.75
N GLU A 11 12.61 6.65 -12.00
CA GLU A 11 12.20 7.85 -12.73
C GLU A 11 10.70 7.87 -12.99
N ILE A 12 10.14 6.72 -13.37
CA ILE A 12 8.70 6.57 -13.62
C ILE A 12 7.91 6.83 -12.32
N ILE A 13 8.38 6.31 -11.20
CA ILE A 13 7.75 6.55 -9.89
C ILE A 13 7.80 8.04 -9.53
N ALA A 14 8.91 8.72 -9.81
CA ALA A 14 9.01 10.16 -9.57
C ALA A 14 7.96 10.94 -10.38
N GLU A 15 7.76 10.57 -11.64
CA GLU A 15 6.70 11.15 -12.48
C GLU A 15 5.30 10.86 -11.90
N GLY A 16 5.08 9.63 -11.42
CA GLY A 16 3.83 9.24 -10.78
C GLY A 16 3.55 10.03 -9.53
N ARG A 17 4.59 10.26 -8.71
CA ARG A 17 4.47 11.04 -7.49
C ARG A 17 4.10 12.50 -7.79
N GLN A 18 4.71 13.08 -8.83
CA GLN A 18 4.39 14.44 -9.26
C GLN A 18 2.96 14.55 -9.78
N ALA A 19 2.51 13.57 -10.58
CA ALA A 19 1.15 13.54 -11.08
C ALA A 19 0.13 13.45 -9.93
N ARG A 20 0.43 12.61 -8.92
CA ARG A 20 -0.43 12.47 -7.74
C ARG A 20 -0.52 13.76 -6.95
N ALA A 21 0.61 14.41 -6.73
CA ALA A 21 0.66 15.71 -6.03
C ALA A 21 -0.13 16.78 -6.77
N GLY A 22 -0.13 16.73 -8.09
CA GLY A 22 -0.88 17.68 -8.94
C GLY A 22 -2.35 17.31 -9.10
N GLY A 23 -2.82 16.22 -8.52
CA GLY A 23 -4.21 15.79 -8.58
C GLY A 23 -4.57 14.97 -9.81
N ASP A 24 -3.61 14.64 -10.67
CA ASP A 24 -3.86 13.79 -11.84
C ASP A 24 -3.71 12.32 -11.43
N LEU A 25 -4.77 11.78 -10.81
CA LEU A 25 -4.74 10.43 -10.25
C LEU A 25 -4.63 9.36 -11.34
N ALA A 26 -5.25 9.57 -12.50
CA ALA A 26 -5.16 8.61 -13.61
C ALA A 26 -3.74 8.49 -14.14
N ALA A 27 -3.06 9.62 -14.33
CA ALA A 27 -1.66 9.62 -14.76
C ALA A 27 -0.75 9.01 -13.70
N ALA A 28 -0.98 9.34 -12.43
CA ALA A 28 -0.23 8.77 -11.31
C ALA A 28 -0.35 7.25 -11.29
N ARG A 29 -1.57 6.74 -11.38
CA ARG A 29 -1.85 5.31 -11.38
C ARG A 29 -1.15 4.61 -12.54
N SER A 30 -1.21 5.20 -13.73
CA SER A 30 -0.56 4.66 -14.94
C SER A 30 0.96 4.55 -14.75
N ARG A 31 1.58 5.57 -14.16
CA ARG A 31 3.03 5.58 -13.93
C ARG A 31 3.45 4.54 -12.90
N TYR A 32 2.75 4.47 -11.76
CA TYR A 32 3.06 3.45 -10.76
C TYR A 32 2.84 2.04 -11.31
N ALA A 33 1.79 1.81 -12.11
CA ALA A 33 1.56 0.51 -12.72
C ALA A 33 2.68 0.13 -13.69
N ALA A 34 3.20 1.09 -14.47
CA ALA A 34 4.33 0.85 -15.36
C ALA A 34 5.60 0.48 -14.59
N ALA A 35 5.87 1.18 -13.47
CA ALA A 35 7.01 0.84 -12.61
C ALA A 35 6.85 -0.55 -11.99
N ALA A 36 5.64 -0.89 -11.55
CA ALA A 36 5.35 -2.22 -10.99
C ALA A 36 5.67 -3.32 -12.00
N LYS A 37 5.30 -3.13 -13.26
CA LYS A 37 5.60 -4.10 -14.31
C LYS A 37 7.10 -4.30 -14.46
N ILE A 38 7.88 -3.24 -14.41
CA ILE A 38 9.34 -3.33 -14.49
C ILE A 38 9.89 -4.16 -13.35
N TYR A 39 9.46 -3.90 -12.11
CA TYR A 39 9.90 -4.63 -10.94
C TYR A 39 9.50 -6.11 -11.02
N ARG A 40 8.28 -6.39 -11.47
CA ARG A 40 7.81 -7.77 -11.64
C ARG A 40 8.68 -8.52 -12.65
N ASP A 41 8.97 -7.90 -13.79
CA ASP A 41 9.77 -8.52 -14.85
C ASP A 41 11.22 -8.78 -14.40
N ARG A 42 11.70 -8.04 -13.40
CA ARG A 42 13.03 -8.22 -12.81
C ARG A 42 13.03 -9.15 -11.59
N ASN A 43 11.90 -9.68 -11.22
CA ASN A 43 11.74 -10.47 -9.99
C ASN A 43 12.15 -9.70 -8.72
N ASP A 44 12.00 -8.38 -8.73
CA ASP A 44 12.22 -7.55 -7.53
C ASP A 44 10.92 -7.50 -6.74
N VAL A 45 10.71 -8.55 -5.95
CA VAL A 45 9.43 -8.83 -5.28
C VAL A 45 9.04 -7.72 -4.32
N LEU A 46 9.98 -7.26 -3.49
CA LEU A 46 9.66 -6.25 -2.47
C LEU A 46 9.38 -4.88 -3.09
N ALA A 47 10.13 -4.48 -4.11
CA ALA A 47 9.85 -3.25 -4.84
C ALA A 47 8.50 -3.33 -5.55
N TYR A 48 8.16 -4.49 -6.12
CA TYR A 48 6.86 -4.72 -6.73
C TYR A 48 5.73 -4.59 -5.70
N ALA A 49 5.86 -5.27 -4.56
CA ALA A 49 4.85 -5.21 -3.49
C ALA A 49 4.62 -3.78 -3.02
N HIS A 50 5.68 -3.02 -2.83
CA HIS A 50 5.61 -1.62 -2.41
C HIS A 50 4.91 -0.76 -3.46
N THR A 51 5.22 -0.99 -4.74
CA THR A 51 4.67 -0.19 -5.83
C THR A 51 3.19 -0.47 -6.05
N ILE A 52 2.75 -1.73 -5.98
CA ILE A 52 1.32 -2.04 -6.15
C ILE A 52 0.50 -1.55 -4.96
N ARG A 53 1.09 -1.44 -3.77
CA ARG A 53 0.41 -0.81 -2.65
C ARG A 53 0.10 0.66 -2.95
N HIS A 54 1.03 1.36 -3.59
CA HIS A 54 0.79 2.74 -4.02
C HIS A 54 -0.30 2.82 -5.09
N VAL A 55 -0.36 1.87 -6.02
CA VAL A 55 -1.44 1.80 -7.01
C VAL A 55 -2.79 1.64 -6.29
N ALA A 56 -2.83 0.76 -5.29
CA ALA A 56 -4.04 0.56 -4.49
C ALA A 56 -4.46 1.84 -3.77
N ASP A 57 -3.50 2.56 -3.17
CA ASP A 57 -3.76 3.82 -2.49
C ASP A 57 -4.39 4.85 -3.45
N ILE A 58 -3.92 4.90 -4.69
CA ILE A 58 -4.48 5.81 -5.70
C ILE A 58 -5.91 5.40 -6.05
N TYR A 59 -6.18 4.12 -6.23
CA TYR A 59 -7.55 3.65 -6.45
C TYR A 59 -8.46 4.04 -5.28
N GLN A 60 -7.98 3.96 -4.04
CA GLN A 60 -8.75 4.41 -2.87
C GLN A 60 -9.01 5.91 -2.91
N GLN A 61 -8.06 6.72 -3.35
CA GLN A 61 -8.27 8.15 -3.55
C GLN A 61 -9.34 8.42 -4.61
N GLU A 62 -9.47 7.51 -5.58
CA GLU A 62 -10.50 7.57 -6.63
C GLU A 62 -11.83 6.95 -6.18
N SER A 63 -11.94 6.54 -4.93
CA SER A 63 -13.10 5.83 -4.37
C SER A 63 -13.39 4.51 -5.08
N ASN A 64 -12.34 3.85 -5.55
CA ASN A 64 -12.43 2.58 -6.26
C ASN A 64 -11.86 1.44 -5.42
N SER A 65 -12.62 1.06 -4.38
CA SER A 65 -12.22 -0.02 -3.46
C SER A 65 -12.16 -1.37 -4.14
N GLY A 66 -12.97 -1.59 -5.18
CA GLY A 66 -13.00 -2.86 -5.91
C GLY A 66 -11.68 -3.16 -6.60
N GLU A 67 -11.02 -2.15 -7.16
CA GLU A 67 -9.71 -2.30 -7.78
C GLU A 67 -8.58 -2.27 -6.74
N ALA A 68 -8.75 -1.52 -5.67
CA ALA A 68 -7.73 -1.39 -4.63
C ALA A 68 -7.54 -2.68 -3.84
N LYS A 69 -8.63 -3.35 -3.49
CA LYS A 69 -8.61 -4.49 -2.57
C LYS A 69 -7.66 -5.62 -2.99
N PRO A 70 -7.75 -6.16 -4.22
CA PRO A 70 -6.85 -7.25 -4.62
C PRO A 70 -5.39 -6.84 -4.65
N LEU A 71 -5.09 -5.57 -4.90
CA LEU A 71 -3.72 -5.08 -4.89
C LEU A 71 -3.15 -5.01 -3.47
N TYR A 72 -3.95 -4.59 -2.49
CA TYR A 72 -3.54 -4.65 -1.09
C TYR A 72 -3.30 -6.10 -0.66
N GLU A 73 -4.20 -6.99 -1.03
CA GLU A 73 -4.08 -8.41 -0.68
C GLU A 73 -2.80 -9.02 -1.26
N GLU A 74 -2.52 -8.74 -2.51
CA GLU A 74 -1.29 -9.22 -3.15
C GLU A 74 -0.04 -8.64 -2.48
N SER A 75 -0.02 -7.34 -2.25
CA SER A 75 1.11 -6.67 -1.59
C SER A 75 1.40 -7.28 -0.22
N ILE A 76 0.36 -7.45 0.60
CA ILE A 76 0.49 -7.99 1.95
C ILE A 76 0.97 -9.44 1.90
N GLU A 77 0.43 -10.26 1.01
CA GLU A 77 0.87 -11.65 0.87
C GLU A 77 2.35 -11.74 0.50
N LEU A 78 2.80 -10.91 -0.44
CA LEU A 78 4.20 -10.87 -0.84
C LEU A 78 5.10 -10.43 0.32
N TYR A 79 4.68 -9.44 1.09
CA TYR A 79 5.43 -9.00 2.26
C TYR A 79 5.52 -10.11 3.32
N ARG A 80 4.42 -10.81 3.58
CA ARG A 80 4.41 -11.89 4.57
C ARG A 80 5.25 -13.09 4.16
N SER A 81 5.40 -13.32 2.85
CA SER A 81 6.14 -14.48 2.32
C SER A 81 7.64 -14.22 2.17
N ASN A 82 8.11 -13.01 2.40
CA ASN A 82 9.50 -12.63 2.16
C ASN A 82 10.20 -12.30 3.47
N LEU A 83 11.29 -13.02 3.76
CA LEU A 83 12.04 -12.84 5.00
C LEU A 83 12.77 -11.50 5.10
N ASN A 84 12.96 -10.82 3.98
CA ASN A 84 13.64 -9.52 3.92
C ASN A 84 12.68 -8.33 4.00
N THR A 85 11.39 -8.58 4.21
CA THR A 85 10.39 -7.52 4.33
C THR A 85 10.72 -6.59 5.49
N LYS A 86 10.71 -5.29 5.22
CA LYS A 86 10.80 -4.29 6.28
C LYS A 86 9.47 -4.24 7.02
N ILE A 87 9.54 -4.29 8.33
CA ILE A 87 8.34 -4.29 9.19
C ILE A 87 7.46 -3.09 8.91
N LEU A 88 8.07 -1.91 8.70
CA LEU A 88 7.31 -0.69 8.41
C LEU A 88 6.52 -0.79 7.11
N ASP A 89 7.07 -1.43 6.08
CA ASP A 89 6.38 -1.60 4.81
C ASP A 89 5.13 -2.46 4.96
N LEU A 90 5.21 -3.53 5.74
CA LEU A 90 4.05 -4.37 6.03
C LEU A 90 3.00 -3.57 6.82
N ALA A 91 3.40 -2.86 7.87
CA ALA A 91 2.46 -2.05 8.66
C ALA A 91 1.75 -1.02 7.79
N ASN A 92 2.50 -0.35 6.90
CA ASN A 92 1.96 0.68 6.01
C ASN A 92 1.06 0.11 4.90
N ALA A 93 1.09 -1.19 4.64
CA ALA A 93 0.14 -1.85 3.76
C ALA A 93 -1.10 -2.32 4.52
N LEU A 94 -0.93 -2.81 5.75
CA LEU A 94 -2.05 -3.26 6.59
C LEU A 94 -2.99 -2.12 6.94
N ARG A 95 -2.46 -0.94 7.21
CA ARG A 95 -3.25 0.23 7.60
C ARG A 95 -4.34 0.59 6.57
N PRO A 96 -4.01 0.88 5.31
CA PRO A 96 -5.04 1.22 4.32
C PRO A 96 -5.97 0.05 4.02
N TYR A 97 -5.50 -1.17 4.09
CA TYR A 97 -6.33 -2.34 3.89
C TYR A 97 -7.34 -2.50 5.05
N ALA A 98 -6.92 -2.20 6.28
CA ALA A 98 -7.84 -2.17 7.42
C ALA A 98 -8.94 -1.12 7.24
N LEU A 99 -8.56 0.08 6.79
CA LEU A 99 -9.53 1.15 6.50
C LEU A 99 -10.54 0.71 5.44
N LEU A 100 -10.07 0.07 4.37
CA LEU A 100 -10.93 -0.44 3.31
C LEU A 100 -11.94 -1.46 3.85
N ASN A 101 -11.47 -2.40 4.67
CA ASN A 101 -12.35 -3.43 5.24
C ASN A 101 -13.35 -2.86 6.24
N GLU A 102 -12.96 -1.86 7.02
CA GLU A 102 -13.87 -1.12 7.89
C GLU A 102 -15.01 -0.50 7.06
N ALA A 103 -14.65 0.20 5.99
CA ALA A 103 -15.61 0.87 5.13
C ALA A 103 -16.57 -0.11 4.44
N GLN A 104 -16.11 -1.33 4.17
CA GLN A 104 -16.93 -2.38 3.56
C GLN A 104 -17.73 -3.21 4.56
N GLY A 105 -17.61 -2.91 5.85
CA GLY A 105 -18.33 -3.64 6.89
C GLY A 105 -17.68 -4.96 7.31
N ASN A 106 -16.47 -5.26 6.84
CA ASN A 106 -15.72 -6.45 7.24
C ASN A 106 -15.01 -6.19 8.58
N LEU A 107 -15.80 -6.04 9.64
CA LEU A 107 -15.31 -5.48 10.90
C LEU A 107 -14.38 -6.43 11.66
N GLU A 108 -14.63 -7.73 11.58
CA GLU A 108 -13.77 -8.72 12.23
C GLU A 108 -12.38 -8.73 11.61
N LEU A 109 -12.31 -8.73 10.27
CA LEU A 109 -11.03 -8.67 9.58
C LEU A 109 -10.33 -7.33 9.83
N ALA A 110 -11.08 -6.23 9.78
CA ALA A 110 -10.52 -4.90 10.05
C ALA A 110 -9.89 -4.86 11.44
N SER A 111 -10.55 -5.40 12.44
CA SER A 111 -10.03 -5.43 13.81
C SER A 111 -8.71 -6.20 13.89
N LYS A 112 -8.64 -7.36 13.26
CA LYS A 112 -7.41 -8.16 13.23
C LYS A 112 -6.27 -7.42 12.55
N LEU A 113 -6.56 -6.72 11.45
CA LEU A 113 -5.56 -5.96 10.72
C LEU A 113 -5.03 -4.79 11.53
N TRP A 114 -5.91 -4.07 12.24
CA TRP A 114 -5.50 -3.00 13.12
C TRP A 114 -4.64 -3.50 14.28
N GLU A 115 -4.99 -4.65 14.85
CA GLU A 115 -4.20 -5.25 15.93
C GLU A 115 -2.80 -5.64 15.45
N GLU A 116 -2.71 -6.25 14.28
CA GLU A 116 -1.42 -6.60 13.69
C GLU A 116 -0.58 -5.35 13.40
N ALA A 117 -1.18 -4.36 12.74
CA ALA A 117 -0.49 -3.10 12.43
C ALA A 117 -0.01 -2.41 13.71
N ARG A 118 -0.83 -2.43 14.77
CA ARG A 118 -0.46 -1.85 16.06
C ARG A 118 0.80 -2.48 16.63
N GLN A 119 0.87 -3.81 16.62
CA GLN A 119 2.04 -4.53 17.12
C GLN A 119 3.30 -4.15 16.34
N LEU A 120 3.18 -4.06 15.01
CA LEU A 120 4.31 -3.69 14.16
C LEU A 120 4.78 -2.25 14.41
N TYR A 121 3.85 -1.30 14.45
CA TYR A 121 4.19 0.09 14.75
C TYR A 121 4.80 0.22 16.15
N SER A 122 4.26 -0.51 17.12
CA SER A 122 4.78 -0.50 18.49
C SER A 122 6.20 -1.00 18.55
N SER A 123 6.51 -2.09 17.84
CA SER A 123 7.86 -2.66 17.80
C SER A 123 8.89 -1.68 17.21
N LEU A 124 8.44 -0.79 16.33
CA LEU A 124 9.27 0.22 15.70
C LEU A 124 9.22 1.57 16.43
N ARG A 125 8.43 1.67 17.51
CA ARG A 125 8.21 2.92 18.27
C ARG A 125 7.65 4.05 17.38
N VAL A 126 6.80 3.70 16.41
CA VAL A 126 6.07 4.66 15.58
C VAL A 126 4.77 5.02 16.30
N GLN A 127 4.85 5.97 17.23
CA GLN A 127 3.72 6.31 18.11
C GLN A 127 2.47 6.79 17.38
N PRO A 128 2.55 7.63 16.34
CA PRO A 128 1.33 8.02 15.60
C PRO A 128 0.59 6.82 15.02
N GLY A 129 1.32 5.81 14.54
CA GLY A 129 0.73 4.57 14.02
C GLY A 129 0.02 3.78 15.11
N VAL A 130 0.66 3.62 16.27
CA VAL A 130 0.05 2.94 17.43
C VAL A 130 -1.23 3.66 17.85
N PHE A 131 -1.19 4.98 17.91
CA PHE A 131 -2.31 5.80 18.35
C PHE A 131 -3.52 5.62 17.43
N GLU A 132 -3.30 5.68 16.12
CA GLU A 132 -4.36 5.50 15.15
C GLU A 132 -4.97 4.09 15.25
N CYS A 133 -4.14 3.07 15.38
CA CYS A 133 -4.61 1.69 15.53
C CYS A 133 -5.47 1.54 16.77
N ASP A 134 -5.03 2.10 17.91
CA ASP A 134 -5.80 2.04 19.16
C ASP A 134 -7.16 2.71 19.03
N GLU A 135 -7.24 3.84 18.32
CA GLU A 135 -8.51 4.51 18.09
C GLU A 135 -9.48 3.66 17.29
N HIS A 136 -9.00 3.03 16.21
CA HIS A 136 -9.83 2.18 15.39
C HIS A 136 -10.27 0.91 16.11
N ILE A 137 -9.36 0.27 16.84
CA ILE A 137 -9.67 -0.92 17.65
C ILE A 137 -10.76 -0.60 18.65
N ARG A 138 -10.61 0.50 19.41
CA ARG A 138 -11.60 0.92 20.41
C ARG A 138 -12.96 1.18 19.77
N LYS A 139 -12.98 1.88 18.64
CA LYS A 139 -14.21 2.20 17.92
C LYS A 139 -14.93 0.93 17.44
N LEU A 140 -14.18 -0.04 16.94
CA LEU A 140 -14.75 -1.30 16.47
C LEU A 140 -15.31 -2.15 17.61
N GLN A 141 -14.75 -2.06 18.81
CA GLN A 141 -15.24 -2.76 20.00
C GLN A 141 -16.57 -2.21 20.51
N GLN A 142 -16.95 -1.00 20.10
CA GLN A 142 -18.20 -0.35 20.54
C GLN A 142 -19.37 -0.61 19.61
N LEU A 143 -19.16 -1.32 18.53
CA LEU A 143 -20.22 -1.60 17.55
C LEU A 143 -21.06 -2.82 17.91
#